data_7a3afa9865ad282d6fae25a159583995
#
_entry.id   7a3afa9865ad282d6fae25a159583995
#
_cell.length_a   1.000
_cell.length_b   1.000
_cell.length_c   1.000
_cell.angle_alpha   90.00
_cell.angle_beta   90.00
_cell.angle_gamma   90.00
#
_symmetry.space_group_name_H-M   'P 1'
#
loop_
_entity.id
_entity.type
_entity.pdbx_description
1 polymer ?
#
loop_
_entity_poly.entity_id
_entity_poly.type
_entity_poly.pdbx_seq_one_letter_code
_entity_poly.pdbx_strand_id
1 'polypeptide(L)'
;MTAPSSFSASPSREQLDALKLERLRGLVQTILPHNRFYAAKLGRVSHELPSLDALEQWPFTFKEELVEAAAAAGIPGNLTWPPDRYVRFHQTSGTHGRPLPVFDTADDWAWWMACWESILDRGGVQPGDRVLVASSFGPFAGFWSCFDAVLSRRAMAIPTGGMTTLARLEMARSIGATVLVATPSYSLHLAEVAADHKLDLDHVPIRLVIVAGEPGGSVPAVRSRIREAWGAELLDHAGATEVGPWGVGDLVGDGLDLIEPWFHAEFLAVKTGKAAEPGELSELVLTTLGRVGAPLIRYRTGDLVRPRWPTPDAIEAGACPWVRLEGGVLGRTDDMLVVRGVNIFPGAIDDIVRSFPEIVEYRLTVATHESLDGLKLEIEDRLADPGRVAREMQVRLGLRVDVVAVPAGSLPRFEGKGRRIIDRRDARRNEGR
;
A
#
# COMPACT_ATOMS: atom_id res chain seq x y z
N MET A 1 19.94 6.28 17.31
CA MET A 1 20.60 5.29 16.43
C MET A 1 20.96 6.01 15.15
N THR A 2 22.26 6.06 14.81
CA THR A 2 22.72 6.64 13.55
C THR A 2 22.23 5.77 12.41
N ALA A 3 21.61 6.39 11.39
CA ALA A 3 21.27 5.70 10.15
C ALA A 3 22.53 4.98 9.61
N PRO A 4 22.45 3.70 9.21
CA PRO A 4 23.58 3.06 8.58
C PRO A 4 23.89 3.82 7.29
N SER A 5 25.14 4.24 7.17
CA SER A 5 25.71 4.80 5.96
C SER A 5 25.33 3.94 4.75
N SER A 6 24.98 4.62 3.65
CA SER A 6 24.75 4.04 2.33
C SER A 6 25.62 2.80 2.12
N PHE A 7 24.98 1.65 1.85
CA PHE A 7 25.70 0.47 1.40
C PHE A 7 26.44 0.85 0.11
N SER A 8 27.75 0.89 0.13
CA SER A 8 28.59 1.18 -1.04
C SER A 8 28.59 0.02 -2.06
N ALA A 9 27.98 -1.12 -1.71
CA ALA A 9 27.65 -2.25 -2.58
C ALA A 9 26.35 -2.88 -2.04
N SER A 10 25.52 -3.44 -2.93
CA SER A 10 24.32 -4.18 -2.51
C SER A 10 24.70 -5.32 -1.56
N PRO A 11 24.10 -5.43 -0.36
CA PRO A 11 24.43 -6.47 0.59
C PRO A 11 24.12 -7.85 0.00
N SER A 12 24.90 -8.87 0.35
CA SER A 12 24.51 -10.25 0.04
C SER A 12 23.26 -10.63 0.80
N ARG A 13 22.58 -11.67 0.36
CA ARG A 13 21.39 -12.20 1.05
C ARG A 13 21.70 -12.58 2.51
N GLU A 14 22.85 -13.22 2.74
CA GLU A 14 23.33 -13.60 4.07
C GLU A 14 23.56 -12.37 4.99
N GLN A 15 24.17 -11.31 4.46
CA GLN A 15 24.39 -10.06 5.21
C GLN A 15 23.05 -9.41 5.57
N LEU A 16 22.07 -9.44 4.67
CA LEU A 16 20.75 -8.89 4.90
C LEU A 16 20.00 -9.69 5.98
N ASP A 17 20.04 -11.02 5.94
CA ASP A 17 19.42 -11.88 6.93
C ASP A 17 20.09 -11.76 8.32
N ALA A 18 21.42 -11.62 8.37
CA ALA A 18 22.14 -11.31 9.59
C ALA A 18 21.70 -9.96 10.21
N LEU A 19 21.57 -8.92 9.39
CA LEU A 19 21.07 -7.60 9.82
C LEU A 19 19.62 -7.68 10.36
N LYS A 20 18.75 -8.39 9.66
CA LYS A 20 17.35 -8.58 10.11
C LYS A 20 17.30 -9.29 11.47
N LEU A 21 18.10 -10.35 11.62
CA LEU A 21 18.15 -11.11 12.86
C LEU A 21 18.70 -10.28 14.03
N GLU A 22 19.74 -9.48 13.81
CA GLU A 22 20.28 -8.55 14.79
C GLU A 22 19.21 -7.55 15.24
N ARG A 23 18.52 -6.91 14.29
CA ARG A 23 17.45 -5.94 14.58
C ARG A 23 16.28 -6.57 15.31
N LEU A 24 15.89 -7.80 14.92
CA LEU A 24 14.83 -8.54 15.59
C LEU A 24 15.18 -8.85 17.04
N ARG A 25 16.39 -9.33 17.29
CA ARG A 25 16.89 -9.59 18.66
C ARG A 25 16.88 -8.33 19.51
N GLY A 26 17.37 -7.22 18.95
CA GLY A 26 17.37 -5.92 19.63
C GLY A 26 15.96 -5.42 19.93
N LEU A 27 15.03 -5.57 18.99
CA LEU A 27 13.62 -5.23 19.18
C LEU A 27 13.04 -6.04 20.34
N VAL A 28 13.16 -7.36 20.30
CA VAL A 28 12.57 -8.27 21.31
C VAL A 28 13.14 -8.00 22.68
N GLN A 29 14.46 -7.87 22.80
CA GLN A 29 15.14 -7.55 24.04
C GLN A 29 14.64 -6.23 24.66
N THR A 30 14.34 -5.24 23.82
CA THR A 30 13.89 -3.91 24.26
C THR A 30 12.42 -3.93 24.67
N ILE A 31 11.54 -4.61 23.91
CA ILE A 31 10.10 -4.51 24.14
C ILE A 31 9.59 -5.44 25.25
N LEU A 32 10.12 -6.65 25.39
CA LEU A 32 9.57 -7.65 26.31
C LEU A 32 9.48 -7.17 27.77
N PRO A 33 10.45 -6.42 28.33
CA PRO A 33 10.35 -5.90 29.70
C PRO A 33 9.25 -4.84 29.89
N HIS A 34 8.79 -4.18 28.81
CA HIS A 34 7.97 -2.98 28.88
C HIS A 34 6.62 -3.11 28.18
N ASN A 35 6.54 -3.87 27.08
CA ASN A 35 5.36 -4.03 26.24
C ASN A 35 4.46 -5.13 26.79
N ARG A 36 3.38 -4.73 27.47
CA ARG A 36 2.45 -5.69 28.12
C ARG A 36 1.75 -6.60 27.11
N PHE A 37 1.44 -6.09 25.91
CA PHE A 37 0.76 -6.87 24.87
C PHE A 37 1.65 -8.02 24.39
N TYR A 38 2.90 -7.73 24.03
CA TYR A 38 3.83 -8.76 23.55
C TYR A 38 4.37 -9.64 24.70
N ALA A 39 4.54 -9.11 25.91
CA ALA A 39 4.90 -9.94 27.07
C ALA A 39 3.83 -11.01 27.35
N ALA A 40 2.55 -10.65 27.28
CA ALA A 40 1.46 -11.61 27.41
C ALA A 40 1.38 -12.59 26.23
N LYS A 41 1.50 -12.08 25.02
CA LYS A 41 1.37 -12.84 23.77
C LYS A 41 2.49 -13.87 23.59
N LEU A 42 3.72 -13.50 23.93
CA LEU A 42 4.94 -14.31 23.77
C LEU A 42 5.35 -15.06 25.04
N GLY A 43 4.64 -14.92 26.14
CA GLY A 43 5.01 -15.51 27.44
C GLY A 43 5.08 -17.04 27.49
N ARG A 44 4.63 -17.73 26.42
CA ARG A 44 4.65 -19.19 26.34
C ARG A 44 5.61 -19.74 25.28
N VAL A 45 6.34 -18.88 24.59
CA VAL A 45 7.29 -19.28 23.55
C VAL A 45 8.72 -18.93 23.95
N SER A 46 9.70 -19.65 23.43
CA SER A 46 11.10 -19.30 23.61
C SER A 46 11.41 -17.96 22.95
N HIS A 47 12.11 -17.10 23.64
CA HIS A 47 12.60 -15.83 23.12
C HIS A 47 14.00 -15.94 22.51
N GLU A 48 14.58 -17.14 22.50
CA GLU A 48 15.81 -17.40 21.78
C GLU A 48 15.54 -17.38 20.28
N LEU A 49 16.29 -16.56 19.58
CA LEU A 49 16.20 -16.36 18.15
C LEU A 49 17.53 -16.77 17.49
N PRO A 50 17.78 -18.08 17.32
CA PRO A 50 18.98 -18.57 16.66
C PRO A 50 19.00 -18.17 15.17
N SER A 51 17.84 -18.14 14.52
CA SER A 51 17.63 -17.71 13.12
C SER A 51 16.31 -16.96 13.00
N LEU A 52 16.04 -16.40 11.81
CA LEU A 52 14.74 -15.76 11.49
C LEU A 52 13.60 -16.77 11.47
N ASP A 53 13.86 -18.02 11.08
CA ASP A 53 12.84 -19.08 11.04
C ASP A 53 12.28 -19.42 12.45
N ALA A 54 13.02 -19.09 13.52
CA ALA A 54 12.52 -19.28 14.88
C ALA A 54 11.23 -18.48 15.14
N LEU A 55 10.97 -17.40 14.37
CA LEU A 55 9.72 -16.65 14.44
C LEU A 55 8.50 -17.49 14.08
N GLU A 56 8.62 -18.51 13.25
CA GLU A 56 7.50 -19.38 12.83
C GLU A 56 6.79 -20.02 14.02
N GLN A 57 7.50 -20.19 15.16
CA GLN A 57 6.93 -20.72 16.40
C GLN A 57 6.13 -19.68 17.21
N TRP A 58 6.20 -18.40 16.84
CA TRP A 58 5.53 -17.34 17.55
C TRP A 58 4.11 -17.12 17.01
N PRO A 59 3.16 -16.68 17.89
CA PRO A 59 1.80 -16.41 17.44
C PRO A 59 1.75 -15.21 16.51
N PHE A 60 0.83 -15.26 15.54
CA PHE A 60 0.52 -14.12 14.67
C PHE A 60 -0.13 -12.99 15.47
N THR A 61 0.08 -11.76 15.02
CA THR A 61 -0.66 -10.58 15.48
C THR A 61 -1.74 -10.25 14.44
N PHE A 62 -2.97 -10.03 14.90
CA PHE A 62 -4.11 -9.67 14.06
C PHE A 62 -4.55 -8.23 14.35
N LYS A 63 -5.12 -7.57 13.35
CA LYS A 63 -5.62 -6.20 13.48
C LYS A 63 -6.73 -6.09 14.52
N GLU A 64 -7.59 -7.09 14.59
CA GLU A 64 -8.70 -7.19 15.54
C GLU A 64 -8.22 -7.15 16.98
N GLU A 65 -7.13 -7.85 17.31
CA GLU A 65 -6.54 -7.84 18.66
C GLU A 65 -6.08 -6.43 19.06
N LEU A 66 -5.50 -5.68 18.12
CA LEU A 66 -5.05 -4.30 18.34
C LEU A 66 -6.24 -3.34 18.50
N VAL A 67 -7.28 -3.52 17.69
CA VAL A 67 -8.53 -2.72 17.77
C VAL A 67 -9.25 -2.98 19.08
N GLU A 68 -9.38 -4.24 19.51
CA GLU A 68 -10.01 -4.62 20.77
C GLU A 68 -9.22 -4.08 21.98
N ALA A 69 -7.89 -4.23 21.97
CA ALA A 69 -7.03 -3.69 23.02
C ALA A 69 -7.13 -2.16 23.09
N ALA A 70 -7.19 -1.49 21.96
CA ALA A 70 -7.36 -0.03 21.90
C ALA A 70 -8.77 0.40 22.39
N ALA A 71 -9.81 -0.34 22.03
CA ALA A 71 -11.17 -0.06 22.50
C ALA A 71 -11.30 -0.20 24.02
N ALA A 72 -10.60 -1.17 24.63
CA ALA A 72 -10.62 -1.39 26.07
C ALA A 72 -9.82 -0.34 26.84
N ALA A 73 -8.70 0.13 26.31
CA ALA A 73 -7.77 1.03 27.00
C ALA A 73 -7.93 2.51 26.62
N GLY A 74 -8.62 2.84 25.51
CA GLY A 74 -8.67 4.19 24.94
C GLY A 74 -7.39 4.65 24.22
N ILE A 75 -6.36 3.79 24.19
CA ILE A 75 -5.06 4.01 23.52
C ILE A 75 -4.63 2.71 22.86
N PRO A 76 -3.67 2.74 21.88
CA PRO A 76 -3.17 1.51 21.26
C PRO A 76 -2.68 0.51 22.29
N GLY A 77 -3.03 -0.77 22.10
CA GLY A 77 -2.70 -1.84 23.05
C GLY A 77 -1.23 -2.30 23.00
N ASN A 78 -0.57 -2.10 21.86
CA ASN A 78 0.80 -2.54 21.60
C ASN A 78 1.89 -1.51 21.93
N LEU A 79 1.59 -0.53 22.80
CA LEU A 79 2.58 0.48 23.19
C LEU A 79 3.63 -0.12 24.14
N THR A 80 4.89 0.21 23.87
CA THR A 80 6.03 -0.21 24.71
C THR A 80 6.27 0.77 25.86
N TRP A 81 6.06 2.06 25.61
CA TRP A 81 6.34 3.13 26.55
C TRP A 81 5.07 3.76 27.12
N PRO A 82 5.15 4.53 28.20
CA PRO A 82 4.04 5.36 28.68
C PRO A 82 3.57 6.34 27.60
N PRO A 83 2.27 6.72 27.55
CA PRO A 83 1.68 7.55 26.49
C PRO A 83 2.35 8.92 26.29
N ASP A 84 2.96 9.49 27.31
CA ASP A 84 3.67 10.78 27.26
C ASP A 84 4.98 10.74 26.44
N ARG A 85 5.45 9.56 26.05
CA ARG A 85 6.62 9.38 25.18
C ARG A 85 6.27 9.46 23.69
N TYR A 86 4.97 9.45 23.33
CA TYR A 86 4.52 9.45 21.95
C TYR A 86 4.21 10.86 21.46
N VAL A 87 4.68 11.19 20.28
CA VAL A 87 4.62 12.53 19.70
C VAL A 87 3.79 12.60 18.42
N ARG A 88 3.39 11.45 17.88
CA ARG A 88 2.55 11.34 16.68
C ARG A 88 1.32 10.50 16.96
N PHE A 89 0.19 10.99 16.47
CA PHE A 89 -1.09 10.28 16.43
C PHE A 89 -1.52 10.14 14.98
N HIS A 90 -1.82 8.91 14.60
CA HIS A 90 -2.50 8.59 13.36
C HIS A 90 -3.59 7.54 13.64
N GLN A 91 -4.42 7.28 12.64
CA GLN A 91 -5.38 6.19 12.71
C GLN A 91 -5.63 5.60 11.32
N THR A 92 -6.05 4.33 11.27
CA THR A 92 -6.46 3.69 10.02
C THR A 92 -7.84 4.19 9.59
N SER A 93 -8.19 4.00 8.30
CA SER A 93 -9.50 4.43 7.77
C SER A 93 -10.71 3.71 8.37
N GLY A 94 -10.51 2.54 9.01
CA GLY A 94 -11.59 1.78 9.64
C GLY A 94 -12.66 1.29 8.67
N THR A 95 -12.34 1.04 7.41
CA THR A 95 -13.30 0.70 6.34
C THR A 95 -14.19 -0.50 6.63
N HIS A 96 -13.74 -1.42 7.49
CA HIS A 96 -14.45 -2.63 7.88
C HIS A 96 -14.76 -2.69 9.38
N GLY A 97 -14.71 -1.55 10.12
CA GLY A 97 -14.94 -1.53 11.54
C GLY A 97 -14.47 -0.25 12.22
N ARG A 98 -13.97 -0.38 13.45
CA ARG A 98 -13.42 0.76 14.20
C ARG A 98 -12.03 1.12 13.66
N PRO A 99 -11.71 2.44 13.51
CA PRO A 99 -10.35 2.87 13.22
C PRO A 99 -9.37 2.38 14.30
N LEU A 100 -8.20 1.88 13.88
CA LEU A 100 -7.13 1.56 14.79
C LEU A 100 -6.30 2.83 15.05
N PRO A 101 -6.23 3.33 16.29
CA PRO A 101 -5.30 4.40 16.64
C PRO A 101 -3.86 3.88 16.61
N VAL A 102 -2.96 4.70 16.11
CA VAL A 102 -1.53 4.38 15.95
C VAL A 102 -0.73 5.53 16.52
N PHE A 103 0.15 5.23 17.46
CA PHE A 103 1.02 6.20 18.11
C PHE A 103 2.48 5.91 17.73
N ASP A 104 3.24 6.96 17.49
CA ASP A 104 4.67 6.84 17.24
C ASP A 104 5.47 7.76 18.17
N THR A 105 6.56 7.25 18.72
CA THR A 105 7.58 8.05 19.40
C THR A 105 8.40 8.84 18.39
N ALA A 106 9.25 9.75 18.84
CA ALA A 106 10.18 10.44 17.95
C ALA A 106 11.15 9.45 17.25
N ASP A 107 11.58 8.39 17.97
CA ASP A 107 12.45 7.35 17.41
C ASP A 107 11.72 6.48 16.38
N ASP A 108 10.44 6.13 16.64
CA ASP A 108 9.62 5.42 15.65
C ASP A 108 9.43 6.25 14.39
N TRP A 109 9.22 7.57 14.55
CA TRP A 109 9.09 8.46 13.39
C TRP A 109 10.39 8.61 12.60
N ALA A 110 11.53 8.61 13.29
CA ALA A 110 12.84 8.54 12.63
C ALA A 110 13.04 7.21 11.86
N TRP A 111 12.51 6.09 12.40
CA TRP A 111 12.49 4.82 11.69
C TRP A 111 11.60 4.89 10.43
N TRP A 112 10.44 5.55 10.48
CA TRP A 112 9.63 5.83 9.28
C TRP A 112 10.42 6.57 8.22
N MET A 113 11.19 7.58 8.61
CA MET A 113 12.05 8.33 7.68
C MET A 113 13.11 7.44 7.05
N ALA A 114 13.73 6.55 7.83
CA ALA A 114 14.72 5.61 7.31
C ALA A 114 14.12 4.60 6.30
N CYS A 115 12.86 4.19 6.49
CA CYS A 115 12.15 3.39 5.48
C CYS A 115 11.90 4.21 4.19
N TRP A 116 11.47 5.46 4.34
CA TRP A 116 11.22 6.37 3.21
C TRP A 116 12.47 6.69 2.40
N GLU A 117 13.67 6.70 3.01
CA GLU A 117 14.91 6.89 2.27
C GLU A 117 15.05 5.89 1.12
N SER A 118 14.66 4.62 1.31
CA SER A 118 14.67 3.61 0.25
C SER A 118 13.74 3.97 -0.92
N ILE A 119 12.60 4.61 -0.63
CA ILE A 119 11.62 5.02 -1.64
C ILE A 119 12.14 6.25 -2.40
N LEU A 120 12.65 7.24 -1.68
CA LEU A 120 13.19 8.46 -2.26
C LEU A 120 14.46 8.20 -3.09
N ASP A 121 15.32 7.27 -2.64
CA ASP A 121 16.49 6.81 -3.41
C ASP A 121 16.07 6.14 -4.71
N ARG A 122 15.08 5.23 -4.66
CA ARG A 122 14.59 4.52 -5.85
C ARG A 122 13.97 5.46 -6.87
N GLY A 123 13.27 6.51 -6.42
CA GLY A 123 12.73 7.58 -7.27
C GLY A 123 13.75 8.64 -7.67
N GLY A 124 15.00 8.56 -7.20
CA GLY A 124 16.04 9.55 -7.48
C GLY A 124 15.66 10.95 -7.02
N VAL A 125 14.95 11.06 -5.88
CA VAL A 125 14.57 12.37 -5.30
C VAL A 125 15.81 12.99 -4.66
N GLN A 126 16.12 14.22 -5.02
CA GLN A 126 17.33 14.93 -4.62
C GLN A 126 17.02 16.24 -3.90
N PRO A 127 17.98 16.79 -3.13
CA PRO A 127 17.90 18.18 -2.71
C PRO A 127 17.69 19.10 -3.91
N GLY A 128 16.71 20.02 -3.81
CA GLY A 128 16.31 20.89 -4.93
C GLY A 128 15.07 20.40 -5.68
N ASP A 129 14.63 19.17 -5.53
CA ASP A 129 13.31 18.75 -5.99
C ASP A 129 12.21 19.50 -5.26
N ARG A 130 11.10 19.74 -5.97
CA ARG A 130 9.89 20.35 -5.47
C ARG A 130 8.79 19.31 -5.53
N VAL A 131 8.49 18.73 -4.37
CA VAL A 131 7.59 17.57 -4.22
C VAL A 131 6.20 18.05 -3.82
N LEU A 132 5.25 17.97 -4.74
CA LEU A 132 3.86 18.29 -4.48
C LEU A 132 3.16 17.06 -3.90
N VAL A 133 2.74 17.16 -2.63
CA VAL A 133 1.98 16.09 -1.97
C VAL A 133 0.49 16.37 -2.11
N ALA A 134 -0.12 15.71 -3.10
CA ALA A 134 -1.51 15.93 -3.49
C ALA A 134 -2.48 15.08 -2.64
N SER A 135 -2.64 15.48 -1.38
CA SER A 135 -3.48 14.78 -0.41
C SER A 135 -4.21 15.76 0.52
N SER A 136 -5.31 15.30 1.11
CA SER A 136 -6.04 16.03 2.16
C SER A 136 -5.35 16.05 3.52
N PHE A 137 -4.28 15.28 3.71
CA PHE A 137 -3.55 15.19 4.99
C PHE A 137 -4.46 14.87 6.18
N GLY A 138 -5.33 13.87 6.03
CA GLY A 138 -6.13 13.35 7.15
C GLY A 138 -5.28 12.66 8.22
N PRO A 139 -5.87 11.98 9.19
CA PRO A 139 -5.13 11.31 10.27
C PRO A 139 -4.39 10.03 9.82
N PHE A 140 -4.02 9.93 8.55
CA PHE A 140 -3.34 8.78 7.94
C PHE A 140 -1.84 9.04 7.84
N ALA A 141 -1.03 8.11 8.32
CA ALA A 141 0.42 8.31 8.39
C ALA A 141 1.11 8.48 7.01
N GLY A 142 0.57 7.87 5.93
CA GLY A 142 1.25 7.75 4.65
C GLY A 142 1.74 9.09 4.07
N PHE A 143 0.84 10.05 3.85
CA PHE A 143 1.23 11.35 3.26
C PHE A 143 1.99 12.26 4.23
N TRP A 144 1.72 12.15 5.54
CA TRP A 144 2.50 12.86 6.55
C TRP A 144 3.95 12.37 6.61
N SER A 145 4.15 11.05 6.58
CA SER A 145 5.49 10.48 6.59
C SER A 145 6.25 10.80 5.30
N CYS A 146 5.57 10.78 4.14
CA CYS A 146 6.15 11.25 2.89
C CYS A 146 6.61 12.71 2.99
N PHE A 147 5.75 13.60 3.49
CA PHE A 147 6.04 15.02 3.64
C PHE A 147 7.29 15.25 4.51
N ASP A 148 7.35 14.62 5.68
CA ASP A 148 8.49 14.74 6.58
C ASP A 148 9.77 14.10 6.01
N ALA A 149 9.65 13.01 5.25
CA ALA A 149 10.78 12.37 4.57
C ALA A 149 11.38 13.26 3.48
N VAL A 150 10.54 13.95 2.71
CA VAL A 150 10.99 14.93 1.71
C VAL A 150 11.76 16.06 2.38
N LEU A 151 11.30 16.57 3.53
CA LEU A 151 12.03 17.57 4.32
C LEU A 151 13.38 17.03 4.82
N SER A 152 13.40 15.79 5.31
CA SER A 152 14.64 15.13 5.77
C SER A 152 15.65 14.98 4.63
N ARG A 153 15.20 14.76 3.40
CA ARG A 153 16.01 14.72 2.17
C ARG A 153 16.49 16.10 1.73
N ARG A 154 16.07 17.19 2.39
CA ARG A 154 16.32 18.60 2.00
C ARG A 154 15.74 18.96 0.63
N ALA A 155 14.69 18.28 0.21
CA ALA A 155 13.85 18.68 -0.91
C ALA A 155 12.71 19.57 -0.41
N MET A 156 12.11 20.35 -1.31
CA MET A 156 10.98 21.22 -0.95
C MET A 156 9.69 20.39 -0.91
N ALA A 157 9.08 20.27 0.27
CA ALA A 157 7.78 19.63 0.42
C ALA A 157 6.66 20.69 0.30
N ILE A 158 5.73 20.47 -0.65
CA ILE A 158 4.63 21.39 -0.95
C ILE A 158 3.32 20.78 -0.45
N PRO A 159 2.74 21.29 0.66
CA PRO A 159 1.47 20.81 1.17
C PRO A 159 0.31 21.38 0.36
N THR A 160 -0.64 20.51 -0.04
CA THR A 160 -1.83 20.95 -0.78
C THR A 160 -3.14 20.54 -0.10
N GLY A 161 -3.10 20.24 1.20
CA GLY A 161 -4.28 19.89 1.97
C GLY A 161 -5.35 20.99 1.93
N GLY A 162 -6.62 20.59 1.70
CA GLY A 162 -7.74 21.54 1.61
C GLY A 162 -7.85 22.30 0.29
N MET A 163 -6.91 22.17 -0.64
CA MET A 163 -7.00 22.80 -1.96
C MET A 163 -7.88 22.00 -2.90
N THR A 164 -8.58 22.69 -3.83
CA THR A 164 -9.27 22.04 -4.94
C THR A 164 -8.28 21.42 -5.93
N THR A 165 -8.73 20.45 -6.74
CA THR A 165 -7.90 19.80 -7.76
C THR A 165 -7.26 20.82 -8.72
N LEU A 166 -8.04 21.81 -9.18
CA LEU A 166 -7.55 22.86 -10.06
C LEU A 166 -6.48 23.72 -9.37
N ALA A 167 -6.71 24.12 -8.11
CA ALA A 167 -5.74 24.93 -7.35
C ALA A 167 -4.43 24.16 -7.11
N ARG A 168 -4.47 22.84 -6.93
CA ARG A 168 -3.27 21.98 -6.84
C ARG A 168 -2.47 22.00 -8.15
N LEU A 169 -3.14 21.91 -9.29
CA LEU A 169 -2.52 21.97 -10.62
C LEU A 169 -1.86 23.33 -10.89
N GLU A 170 -2.57 24.43 -10.56
CA GLU A 170 -2.03 25.79 -10.67
C GLU A 170 -0.83 26.00 -9.75
N MET A 171 -0.87 25.45 -8.55
CA MET A 171 0.26 25.46 -7.61
C MET A 171 1.44 24.68 -8.18
N ALA A 172 1.22 23.44 -8.70
CA ALA A 172 2.25 22.63 -9.32
C ALA A 172 2.98 23.39 -10.43
N ARG A 173 2.20 24.08 -11.29
CA ARG A 173 2.74 24.90 -12.39
C ARG A 173 3.51 26.12 -11.88
N SER A 174 2.93 26.88 -10.95
CA SER A 174 3.51 28.15 -10.49
C SER A 174 4.84 27.98 -9.75
N ILE A 175 4.96 26.89 -8.97
CA ILE A 175 6.18 26.53 -8.24
C ILE A 175 7.14 25.71 -9.11
N GLY A 176 6.67 25.15 -10.23
CA GLY A 176 7.43 24.23 -11.07
C GLY A 176 7.73 22.93 -10.32
N ALA A 177 6.70 22.27 -9.80
CA ALA A 177 6.85 20.99 -9.11
C ALA A 177 7.55 19.94 -9.99
N THR A 178 8.51 19.21 -9.41
CA THR A 178 9.31 18.21 -10.14
C THR A 178 8.89 16.78 -9.80
N VAL A 179 8.22 16.59 -8.68
CA VAL A 179 7.70 15.30 -8.22
C VAL A 179 6.25 15.47 -7.75
N LEU A 180 5.38 14.58 -8.18
CA LEU A 180 4.00 14.48 -7.70
C LEU A 180 3.87 13.25 -6.79
N VAL A 181 3.23 13.38 -5.63
CA VAL A 181 2.85 12.27 -4.76
C VAL A 181 1.33 12.26 -4.62
N ALA A 182 0.70 11.16 -5.02
CA ALA A 182 -0.76 11.02 -5.02
C ALA A 182 -1.19 9.56 -4.90
N THR A 183 -2.50 9.28 -4.84
CA THR A 183 -2.99 7.93 -5.14
C THR A 183 -3.05 7.72 -6.66
N PRO A 184 -2.97 6.48 -7.16
CA PRO A 184 -3.07 6.20 -8.60
C PRO A 184 -4.29 6.84 -9.25
N SER A 185 -5.48 6.66 -8.67
CA SER A 185 -6.70 7.23 -9.24
C SER A 185 -6.74 8.75 -9.17
N TYR A 186 -6.17 9.36 -8.12
CA TYR A 186 -6.13 10.81 -8.01
C TYR A 186 -5.13 11.44 -8.99
N SER A 187 -4.01 10.77 -9.27
CA SER A 187 -3.07 11.24 -10.29
C SER A 187 -3.70 11.31 -11.69
N LEU A 188 -4.55 10.33 -12.03
CA LEU A 188 -5.34 10.33 -13.27
C LEU A 188 -6.41 11.43 -13.26
N HIS A 189 -7.11 11.61 -12.14
CA HIS A 189 -8.11 12.68 -11.99
C HIS A 189 -7.50 14.08 -12.12
N LEU A 190 -6.31 14.31 -11.57
CA LEU A 190 -5.56 15.55 -11.78
C LEU A 190 -5.32 15.82 -13.27
N ALA A 191 -4.89 14.80 -14.03
CA ALA A 191 -4.67 14.93 -15.46
C ALA A 191 -5.96 15.19 -16.24
N GLU A 192 -7.07 14.55 -15.88
CA GLU A 192 -8.39 14.81 -16.45
C GLU A 192 -8.82 16.27 -16.25
N VAL A 193 -8.72 16.78 -15.00
CA VAL A 193 -9.06 18.18 -14.69
C VAL A 193 -8.15 19.14 -15.44
N ALA A 194 -6.86 18.84 -15.61
CA ALA A 194 -5.96 19.65 -16.41
C ALA A 194 -6.44 19.74 -17.86
N ALA A 195 -6.82 18.61 -18.47
CA ALA A 195 -7.35 18.56 -19.83
C ALA A 195 -8.66 19.35 -19.99
N ASP A 196 -9.60 19.19 -19.04
CA ASP A 196 -10.89 19.91 -19.05
C ASP A 196 -10.71 21.43 -18.95
N HIS A 197 -9.73 21.88 -18.20
CA HIS A 197 -9.40 23.30 -18.03
C HIS A 197 -8.35 23.79 -19.04
N LYS A 198 -7.93 22.96 -19.99
CA LYS A 198 -6.90 23.28 -21.00
C LYS A 198 -5.58 23.74 -20.37
N LEU A 199 -5.24 23.19 -19.23
CA LEU A 199 -3.94 23.39 -18.61
C LEU A 199 -2.94 22.45 -19.29
N ASP A 200 -1.90 23.04 -19.83
CA ASP A 200 -0.81 22.31 -20.47
C ASP A 200 0.12 21.73 -19.41
N LEU A 201 0.08 20.41 -19.24
CA LEU A 201 0.93 19.69 -18.28
C LEU A 201 2.39 19.59 -18.76
N ASP A 202 2.66 19.73 -20.06
CA ASP A 202 4.03 19.73 -20.62
C ASP A 202 4.88 20.90 -20.07
N HIS A 203 4.21 21.95 -19.57
CA HIS A 203 4.85 23.08 -18.90
C HIS A 203 5.01 22.92 -17.39
N VAL A 204 4.57 21.80 -16.82
CA VAL A 204 4.81 21.44 -15.41
C VAL A 204 5.93 20.40 -15.39
N PRO A 205 7.14 20.72 -14.86
CA PRO A 205 8.33 19.87 -15.02
C PRO A 205 8.30 18.63 -14.08
N ILE A 206 7.15 17.96 -13.96
CA ILE A 206 7.03 16.72 -13.19
C ILE A 206 7.77 15.61 -13.94
N ARG A 207 8.87 15.13 -13.37
CA ARG A 207 9.68 14.03 -13.89
C ARG A 207 9.33 12.69 -13.26
N LEU A 208 8.67 12.70 -12.09
CA LEU A 208 8.35 11.51 -11.31
C LEU A 208 6.98 11.65 -10.66
N VAL A 209 6.17 10.61 -10.76
CA VAL A 209 4.94 10.44 -9.99
C VAL A 209 5.15 9.27 -9.01
N ILE A 210 5.05 9.53 -7.70
CA ILE A 210 5.07 8.48 -6.66
C ILE A 210 3.63 8.21 -6.26
N VAL A 211 3.20 6.96 -6.38
CA VAL A 211 1.82 6.57 -6.05
C VAL A 211 1.77 5.56 -4.91
N ALA A 212 0.72 5.68 -4.09
CA ALA A 212 0.45 4.77 -2.98
C ALA A 212 -1.02 4.81 -2.54
N GLY A 213 -1.38 3.91 -1.62
CA GLY A 213 -2.65 3.92 -0.90
C GLY A 213 -3.75 3.05 -1.50
N GLU A 214 -3.65 2.71 -2.76
CA GLU A 214 -4.54 1.77 -3.46
C GLU A 214 -3.76 1.03 -4.56
N PRO A 215 -4.25 -0.11 -5.07
CA PRO A 215 -3.65 -0.77 -6.23
C PRO A 215 -3.63 0.16 -7.46
N GLY A 216 -2.56 0.09 -8.25
CA GLY A 216 -2.49 0.88 -9.49
C GLY A 216 -1.07 1.08 -10.01
N GLY A 217 -0.11 1.44 -9.19
CA GLY A 217 1.26 1.71 -9.63
C GLY A 217 1.96 0.50 -10.24
N SER A 218 1.65 -0.70 -9.76
CA SER A 218 2.12 -2.00 -10.31
C SER A 218 1.12 -2.65 -11.26
N VAL A 219 -0.04 -2.01 -11.55
CA VAL A 219 -1.03 -2.49 -12.54
C VAL A 219 -0.67 -1.92 -13.91
N PRO A 220 -0.32 -2.74 -14.92
CA PRO A 220 0.26 -2.25 -16.18
C PRO A 220 -0.59 -1.20 -16.90
N ALA A 221 -1.90 -1.41 -16.99
CA ALA A 221 -2.79 -0.46 -17.69
C ALA A 221 -2.88 0.90 -16.94
N VAL A 222 -2.97 0.89 -15.61
CA VAL A 222 -3.00 2.11 -14.80
C VAL A 222 -1.67 2.85 -14.91
N ARG A 223 -0.56 2.09 -14.80
CA ARG A 223 0.80 2.62 -14.92
C ARG A 223 1.03 3.34 -16.24
N SER A 224 0.69 2.71 -17.37
CA SER A 224 0.83 3.33 -18.68
C SER A 224 0.04 4.62 -18.79
N ARG A 225 -1.20 4.62 -18.34
CA ARG A 225 -2.06 5.81 -18.38
C ARG A 225 -1.50 6.97 -17.55
N ILE A 226 -0.96 6.69 -16.36
CA ILE A 226 -0.35 7.75 -15.53
C ILE A 226 0.90 8.29 -16.20
N ARG A 227 1.78 7.42 -16.72
CA ARG A 227 3.00 7.82 -17.41
C ARG A 227 2.71 8.65 -18.67
N GLU A 228 1.73 8.24 -19.46
CA GLU A 228 1.29 8.97 -20.65
C GLU A 228 0.69 10.34 -20.30
N ALA A 229 -0.16 10.40 -19.28
CA ALA A 229 -0.84 11.62 -18.87
C ALA A 229 0.12 12.69 -18.31
N TRP A 230 1.19 12.28 -17.62
CA TRP A 230 2.15 13.19 -16.98
C TRP A 230 3.47 13.33 -17.73
N GLY A 231 3.73 12.53 -18.77
CA GLY A 231 5.04 12.48 -19.42
C GLY A 231 6.18 12.15 -18.47
N ALA A 232 5.91 11.43 -17.37
CA ALA A 232 6.81 11.26 -16.23
C ALA A 232 7.06 9.78 -15.91
N GLU A 233 8.16 9.50 -15.20
CA GLU A 233 8.36 8.18 -14.60
C GLU A 233 7.37 7.94 -13.46
N LEU A 234 7.06 6.66 -13.20
CA LEU A 234 6.15 6.26 -12.13
C LEU A 234 6.84 5.33 -11.16
N LEU A 235 6.75 5.64 -9.88
CA LEU A 235 7.20 4.80 -8.77
C LEU A 235 5.99 4.38 -7.93
N ASP A 236 5.79 3.07 -7.79
CA ASP A 236 4.79 2.52 -6.88
C ASP A 236 5.36 2.37 -5.46
N HIS A 237 4.50 2.48 -4.46
CA HIS A 237 4.88 2.33 -3.07
C HIS A 237 3.74 1.72 -2.25
N ALA A 238 4.07 0.78 -1.36
CA ALA A 238 3.10 0.17 -0.46
C ALA A 238 3.45 0.44 1.01
N GLY A 239 2.39 0.67 1.78
CA GLY A 239 2.48 0.89 3.22
C GLY A 239 1.11 0.87 3.89
N ALA A 240 1.10 0.80 5.19
CA ALA A 240 -0.09 0.90 6.01
C ALA A 240 0.18 1.76 7.24
N THR A 241 -0.84 2.48 7.73
CA THR A 241 -0.69 3.38 8.88
C THR A 241 -0.16 2.66 10.11
N GLU A 242 -0.61 1.44 10.35
CA GLU A 242 -0.16 0.62 11.49
C GLU A 242 1.20 -0.05 11.28
N VAL A 243 1.63 -0.27 10.03
CA VAL A 243 2.85 -1.04 9.71
C VAL A 243 4.04 -0.14 9.40
N GLY A 244 3.84 0.86 8.57
CA GLY A 244 4.92 1.66 7.97
C GLY A 244 5.00 1.48 6.46
N PRO A 245 5.94 2.18 5.78
CA PRO A 245 6.20 2.06 4.35
C PRO A 245 7.09 0.83 4.12
N TRP A 246 6.50 -0.28 3.70
CA TRP A 246 7.17 -1.57 3.64
C TRP A 246 7.58 -2.02 2.22
N GLY A 247 7.00 -1.43 1.19
CA GLY A 247 7.24 -1.85 -0.20
C GLY A 247 7.56 -0.68 -1.12
N VAL A 248 8.48 -0.88 -2.04
CA VAL A 248 8.90 0.12 -3.04
C VAL A 248 9.03 -0.53 -4.41
N GLY A 249 8.44 0.10 -5.42
CA GLY A 249 8.58 -0.29 -6.82
C GLY A 249 9.94 0.07 -7.42
N ASP A 250 10.04 -0.15 -8.69
CA ASP A 250 11.07 0.43 -9.53
C ASP A 250 10.44 1.21 -10.71
N LEU A 251 11.28 1.84 -11.51
CA LEU A 251 10.81 2.62 -12.65
C LEU A 251 10.38 1.73 -13.83
N VAL A 252 10.73 0.46 -13.85
CA VAL A 252 10.27 -0.55 -14.83
C VAL A 252 8.83 -0.97 -14.52
N GLY A 253 8.52 -1.24 -13.25
CA GLY A 253 7.14 -1.30 -12.74
C GLY A 253 6.43 -2.62 -12.87
N ASP A 254 7.09 -3.73 -12.62
CA ASP A 254 6.48 -5.07 -12.61
C ASP A 254 6.18 -5.61 -11.21
N GLY A 255 6.23 -4.77 -10.18
CA GLY A 255 5.92 -5.13 -8.80
C GLY A 255 6.59 -4.24 -7.77
N LEU A 256 6.70 -4.76 -6.54
CA LEU A 256 7.28 -4.09 -5.39
C LEU A 256 8.43 -4.91 -4.81
N ASP A 257 9.51 -4.28 -4.44
CA ASP A 257 10.54 -4.87 -3.57
C ASP A 257 10.18 -4.58 -2.12
N LEU A 258 10.24 -5.60 -1.26
CA LEU A 258 10.06 -5.44 0.18
C LEU A 258 11.26 -4.70 0.77
N ILE A 259 11.05 -3.67 1.58
CA ILE A 259 12.14 -2.91 2.22
C ILE A 259 12.72 -3.74 3.37
N GLU A 260 13.42 -4.85 3.03
CA GLU A 260 13.86 -5.88 3.97
C GLU A 260 14.86 -5.41 5.05
N PRO A 261 15.65 -4.34 4.88
CA PRO A 261 16.41 -3.83 6.03
C PRO A 261 15.53 -3.47 7.23
N TRP A 262 14.29 -3.05 6.99
CA TRP A 262 13.38 -2.57 8.04
C TRP A 262 12.19 -3.50 8.33
N PHE A 263 12.01 -4.54 7.49
CA PHE A 263 10.90 -5.49 7.62
C PHE A 263 11.39 -6.93 7.43
N HIS A 264 10.94 -7.82 8.29
CA HIS A 264 10.97 -9.25 8.01
C HIS A 264 9.59 -9.68 7.52
N ALA A 265 9.56 -10.39 6.41
CA ALA A 265 8.32 -10.91 5.82
C ALA A 265 8.27 -12.42 5.86
N GLU A 266 7.07 -12.93 6.13
CA GLU A 266 6.69 -14.31 5.91
C GLU A 266 5.54 -14.31 4.89
N PHE A 267 5.46 -15.34 4.08
CA PHE A 267 4.45 -15.48 3.02
C PHE A 267 3.68 -16.76 3.26
N LEU A 268 2.39 -16.65 3.55
CA LEU A 268 1.52 -17.78 3.84
C LEU A 268 0.69 -18.12 2.60
N ALA A 269 0.96 -19.25 1.97
CA ALA A 269 0.20 -19.72 0.81
C ALA A 269 -1.30 -19.76 1.11
N VAL A 270 -2.10 -19.05 0.33
CA VAL A 270 -3.56 -18.93 0.55
C VAL A 270 -4.25 -20.29 0.62
N LYS A 271 -3.79 -21.26 -0.15
CA LYS A 271 -4.38 -22.60 -0.22
C LYS A 271 -4.09 -23.47 1.01
N THR A 272 -2.91 -23.35 1.60
CA THR A 272 -2.39 -24.28 2.61
C THR A 272 -2.17 -23.63 3.98
N GLY A 273 -2.03 -22.31 4.04
CA GLY A 273 -1.64 -21.56 5.25
C GLY A 273 -0.19 -21.82 5.68
N LYS A 274 0.61 -22.52 4.87
CA LYS A 274 2.03 -22.79 5.12
C LYS A 274 2.91 -21.79 4.38
N ALA A 275 4.23 -21.87 4.60
CA ALA A 275 5.19 -21.07 3.83
C ALA A 275 4.97 -21.28 2.32
N ALA A 276 4.95 -20.17 1.58
CA ALA A 276 4.66 -20.17 0.15
C ALA A 276 5.91 -20.47 -0.68
N GLU A 277 5.69 -21.15 -1.80
CA GLU A 277 6.71 -21.32 -2.84
C GLU A 277 6.86 -20.03 -3.69
N PRO A 278 8.00 -19.85 -4.37
CA PRO A 278 8.20 -18.69 -5.26
C PRO A 278 7.08 -18.56 -6.29
N GLY A 279 6.45 -17.36 -6.36
CA GLY A 279 5.35 -17.04 -7.26
C GLY A 279 3.98 -17.58 -6.80
N GLU A 280 3.89 -18.28 -5.68
CA GLU A 280 2.61 -18.75 -5.14
C GLU A 280 1.83 -17.59 -4.51
N LEU A 281 0.50 -17.54 -4.76
CA LEU A 281 -0.37 -16.54 -4.13
C LEU A 281 -0.41 -16.75 -2.62
N SER A 282 0.00 -15.73 -1.88
CA SER A 282 0.19 -15.81 -0.43
C SER A 282 -0.28 -14.54 0.27
N GLU A 283 -0.63 -14.66 1.53
CA GLU A 283 -0.84 -13.54 2.43
C GLU A 283 0.49 -13.08 3.01
N LEU A 284 0.71 -11.77 2.99
CA LEU A 284 1.89 -11.14 3.54
C LEU A 284 1.76 -10.99 5.05
N VAL A 285 2.78 -11.46 5.79
CA VAL A 285 2.93 -11.27 7.23
C VAL A 285 4.19 -10.44 7.47
N LEU A 286 4.10 -9.39 8.27
CA LEU A 286 5.21 -8.46 8.49
C LEU A 286 5.61 -8.37 9.96
N THR A 287 6.92 -8.31 10.19
CA THR A 287 7.52 -7.92 11.45
C THR A 287 8.32 -6.63 11.24
N THR A 288 8.03 -5.57 12.00
CA THR A 288 8.74 -4.30 11.93
C THR A 288 10.08 -4.40 12.66
N LEU A 289 11.18 -4.07 11.99
CA LEU A 289 12.54 -4.16 12.55
C LEU A 289 13.07 -2.77 12.90
N GLY A 290 12.84 -2.33 14.14
CA GLY A 290 13.33 -1.04 14.64
C GLY A 290 12.24 -0.09 15.14
N ARG A 291 10.97 -0.33 14.85
CA ARG A 291 9.84 0.40 15.43
C ARG A 291 9.54 -0.14 16.81
N VAL A 292 10.17 0.44 17.83
CA VAL A 292 10.16 -0.08 19.21
C VAL A 292 8.96 0.39 20.01
N GLY A 293 8.49 1.62 19.79
CA GLY A 293 7.41 2.22 20.57
C GLY A 293 6.06 1.55 20.31
N ALA A 294 5.75 1.23 19.05
CA ALA A 294 4.53 0.54 18.65
C ALA A 294 4.87 -0.60 17.68
N PRO A 295 5.56 -1.66 18.17
CA PRO A 295 6.04 -2.74 17.31
C PRO A 295 4.90 -3.59 16.77
N LEU A 296 5.17 -4.22 15.61
CA LEU A 296 4.36 -5.30 15.07
C LEU A 296 5.24 -6.52 14.84
N ILE A 297 4.88 -7.64 15.44
CA ILE A 297 5.58 -8.93 15.28
C ILE A 297 4.59 -9.93 14.68
N ARG A 298 4.97 -10.54 13.55
CA ARG A 298 4.17 -11.49 12.79
C ARG A 298 2.74 -10.98 12.52
N TYR A 299 2.66 -9.73 12.07
CA TYR A 299 1.37 -9.08 11.79
C TYR A 299 0.80 -9.55 10.46
N ARG A 300 -0.40 -10.13 10.51
CA ARG A 300 -1.18 -10.51 9.33
C ARG A 300 -1.72 -9.24 8.67
N THR A 301 -1.11 -8.84 7.55
CA THR A 301 -1.49 -7.59 6.87
C THR A 301 -2.84 -7.70 6.15
N GLY A 302 -3.21 -8.92 5.77
CA GLY A 302 -4.32 -9.19 4.86
C GLY A 302 -3.99 -8.91 3.39
N ASP A 303 -2.80 -8.39 3.07
CA ASP A 303 -2.41 -8.14 1.69
C ASP A 303 -2.00 -9.42 0.99
N LEU A 304 -2.47 -9.61 -0.24
CA LEU A 304 -2.19 -10.77 -1.09
C LEU A 304 -1.10 -10.42 -2.10
N VAL A 305 -0.07 -11.26 -2.16
CA VAL A 305 1.13 -11.02 -2.95
C VAL A 305 1.65 -12.32 -3.58
N ARG A 306 2.60 -12.20 -4.51
CA ARG A 306 3.37 -13.32 -5.08
C ARG A 306 4.85 -13.08 -4.86
N PRO A 307 5.47 -13.71 -3.85
CA PRO A 307 6.88 -13.47 -3.55
C PRO A 307 7.79 -14.17 -4.57
N ARG A 308 8.87 -13.50 -4.95
CA ARG A 308 9.98 -14.05 -5.71
C ARG A 308 11.29 -13.61 -5.08
N TRP A 309 12.08 -14.59 -4.68
CA TRP A 309 13.42 -14.34 -4.15
C TRP A 309 14.41 -14.13 -5.30
N PRO A 310 15.28 -13.12 -5.22
CA PRO A 310 16.32 -12.94 -6.22
C PRO A 310 17.34 -14.09 -6.18
N THR A 311 17.77 -14.54 -7.34
CA THR A 311 18.83 -15.56 -7.41
C THR A 311 20.21 -14.96 -7.08
N PRO A 312 21.16 -15.77 -6.56
CA PRO A 312 22.52 -15.29 -6.33
C PRO A 312 23.14 -14.63 -7.57
N ASP A 313 23.00 -15.25 -8.74
CA ASP A 313 23.53 -14.72 -10.00
C ASP A 313 22.92 -13.36 -10.37
N ALA A 314 21.63 -13.17 -10.10
CA ALA A 314 20.96 -11.89 -10.35
C ALA A 314 21.49 -10.79 -9.40
N ILE A 315 21.75 -11.13 -8.14
CA ILE A 315 22.32 -10.19 -7.15
C ILE A 315 23.74 -9.82 -7.56
N GLU A 316 24.57 -10.78 -7.98
CA GLU A 316 25.92 -10.54 -8.50
C GLU A 316 25.89 -9.66 -9.75
N ALA A 317 24.86 -9.80 -10.58
CA ALA A 317 24.62 -8.93 -11.74
C ALA A 317 24.07 -7.53 -11.38
N GLY A 318 23.90 -7.22 -10.08
CA GLY A 318 23.46 -5.91 -9.59
C GLY A 318 21.95 -5.77 -9.35
N ALA A 319 21.18 -6.87 -9.37
CA ALA A 319 19.78 -6.83 -8.98
C ALA A 319 19.62 -6.50 -7.49
N CYS A 320 18.46 -5.94 -7.13
CA CYS A 320 18.10 -5.70 -5.74
C CYS A 320 18.07 -7.04 -4.97
N PRO A 321 18.73 -7.15 -3.80
CA PRO A 321 18.75 -8.40 -3.03
C PRO A 321 17.45 -8.66 -2.27
N TRP A 322 16.48 -7.75 -2.34
CA TRP A 322 15.22 -7.85 -1.60
C TRP A 322 14.21 -8.75 -2.32
N VAL A 323 13.28 -9.33 -1.54
CA VAL A 323 12.19 -10.12 -2.11
C VAL A 323 11.31 -9.24 -2.97
N ARG A 324 11.08 -9.68 -4.22
CA ARG A 324 10.18 -9.07 -5.18
C ARG A 324 8.76 -9.59 -4.99
N LEU A 325 7.78 -8.72 -4.99
CA LEU A 325 6.35 -9.04 -5.02
C LEU A 325 5.83 -8.79 -6.43
N GLU A 326 5.68 -9.84 -7.22
CA GLU A 326 5.26 -9.76 -8.62
C GLU A 326 3.86 -9.15 -8.74
N GLY A 327 3.72 -8.09 -9.55
CA GLY A 327 2.47 -7.35 -9.68
C GLY A 327 2.11 -6.50 -8.46
N GLY A 328 2.98 -6.41 -7.44
CA GLY A 328 2.76 -5.64 -6.22
C GLY A 328 1.72 -6.27 -5.29
N VAL A 329 0.89 -5.44 -4.67
CA VAL A 329 -0.27 -5.90 -3.87
C VAL A 329 -1.41 -6.24 -4.82
N LEU A 330 -1.73 -7.53 -4.91
CA LEU A 330 -2.75 -8.06 -5.83
C LEU A 330 -4.18 -7.85 -5.32
N GLY A 331 -4.34 -7.66 -4.02
CA GLY A 331 -5.62 -7.48 -3.34
C GLY A 331 -5.47 -7.71 -1.85
N ARG A 332 -6.62 -7.79 -1.17
CA ARG A 332 -6.65 -8.12 0.25
C ARG A 332 -7.50 -9.36 0.49
N THR A 333 -7.21 -10.08 1.56
CA THR A 333 -7.99 -11.26 1.96
C THR A 333 -9.44 -10.91 2.31
N ASP A 334 -9.65 -9.72 2.89
CA ASP A 334 -10.96 -9.18 3.29
C ASP A 334 -11.71 -8.50 2.12
N ASP A 335 -11.03 -8.09 1.06
CA ASP A 335 -11.63 -7.51 -0.15
C ASP A 335 -11.86 -8.54 -1.26
N MET A 336 -11.38 -9.78 -1.10
CA MET A 336 -11.56 -10.84 -2.08
C MET A 336 -13.03 -11.23 -2.18
N LEU A 337 -13.58 -11.10 -3.39
CA LEU A 337 -14.94 -11.49 -3.69
C LEU A 337 -14.97 -12.94 -4.18
N VAL A 338 -15.73 -13.78 -3.52
CA VAL A 338 -16.01 -15.13 -4.04
C VAL A 338 -17.36 -15.06 -4.74
N VAL A 339 -17.36 -15.19 -6.07
CA VAL A 339 -18.58 -15.14 -6.89
C VAL A 339 -18.66 -16.43 -7.72
N ARG A 340 -19.69 -17.26 -7.49
CA ARG A 340 -19.89 -18.55 -8.15
C ARG A 340 -18.64 -19.47 -8.10
N GLY A 341 -17.93 -19.47 -6.97
CA GLY A 341 -16.72 -20.27 -6.77
C GLY A 341 -15.43 -19.70 -7.40
N VAL A 342 -15.50 -18.49 -8.00
CA VAL A 342 -14.33 -17.80 -8.54
C VAL A 342 -13.89 -16.71 -7.57
N ASN A 343 -12.59 -16.68 -7.25
CA ASN A 343 -11.97 -15.63 -6.46
C ASN A 343 -11.66 -14.43 -7.35
N ILE A 344 -12.29 -13.29 -7.06
CA ILE A 344 -12.13 -12.04 -7.79
C ILE A 344 -11.45 -11.04 -6.88
N PHE A 345 -10.34 -10.50 -7.33
CA PHE A 345 -9.64 -9.44 -6.64
C PHE A 345 -9.98 -8.07 -7.24
N PRO A 346 -10.21 -7.04 -6.41
CA PRO A 346 -10.44 -5.67 -6.88
C PRO A 346 -9.44 -5.19 -7.93
N GLY A 347 -8.15 -5.47 -7.73
CA GLY A 347 -7.10 -5.10 -8.68
C GLY A 347 -7.25 -5.72 -10.07
N ALA A 348 -7.79 -6.94 -10.17
CA ALA A 348 -8.05 -7.57 -11.46
C ALA A 348 -9.19 -6.87 -12.24
N ILE A 349 -10.21 -6.40 -11.51
CA ILE A 349 -11.27 -5.58 -12.12
C ILE A 349 -10.70 -4.26 -12.61
N ASP A 350 -9.92 -3.60 -11.77
CA ASP A 350 -9.32 -2.30 -12.11
C ASP A 350 -8.40 -2.42 -13.34
N ASP A 351 -7.57 -3.46 -13.41
CA ASP A 351 -6.71 -3.73 -14.57
C ASP A 351 -7.50 -3.92 -15.87
N ILE A 352 -8.61 -4.70 -15.82
CA ILE A 352 -9.46 -4.88 -16.99
C ILE A 352 -10.12 -3.58 -17.41
N VAL A 353 -10.75 -2.87 -16.49
CA VAL A 353 -11.47 -1.63 -16.83
C VAL A 353 -10.51 -0.55 -17.32
N ARG A 354 -9.35 -0.41 -16.69
CA ARG A 354 -8.35 0.59 -17.04
C ARG A 354 -7.58 0.26 -18.32
N SER A 355 -7.67 -0.97 -18.84
CA SER A 355 -7.15 -1.30 -20.18
C SER A 355 -7.96 -0.63 -21.32
N PHE A 356 -9.14 -0.06 -21.01
CA PHE A 356 -9.94 0.74 -21.94
C PHE A 356 -9.75 2.24 -21.68
N PRO A 357 -8.96 2.97 -22.48
CA PRO A 357 -8.64 4.39 -22.23
C PRO A 357 -9.86 5.31 -22.18
N GLU A 358 -10.94 4.91 -22.86
CA GLU A 358 -12.17 5.69 -22.95
C GLU A 358 -13.04 5.60 -21.69
N ILE A 359 -12.77 4.65 -20.80
CA ILE A 359 -13.48 4.52 -19.52
C ILE A 359 -12.85 5.48 -18.51
N VAL A 360 -13.64 6.46 -18.10
CA VAL A 360 -13.24 7.51 -17.17
C VAL A 360 -13.36 7.01 -15.72
N GLU A 361 -14.51 6.44 -15.35
CA GLU A 361 -14.76 5.91 -14.01
C GLU A 361 -15.66 4.68 -14.09
N TYR A 362 -15.66 3.88 -13.01
CA TYR A 362 -16.48 2.69 -12.90
C TYR A 362 -16.96 2.40 -11.48
N ARG A 363 -18.03 1.59 -11.37
CA ARG A 363 -18.51 1.02 -10.13
C ARG A 363 -18.95 -0.41 -10.34
N LEU A 364 -18.39 -1.36 -9.56
CA LEU A 364 -18.83 -2.75 -9.52
C LEU A 364 -19.76 -2.97 -8.34
N THR A 365 -20.92 -3.54 -8.58
CA THR A 365 -21.84 -3.99 -7.55
C THR A 365 -21.96 -5.51 -7.57
N VAL A 366 -21.77 -6.14 -6.42
CA VAL A 366 -22.02 -7.56 -6.20
C VAL A 366 -23.37 -7.70 -5.48
N ALA A 367 -24.28 -8.48 -6.02
CA ALA A 367 -25.58 -8.72 -5.42
C ALA A 367 -26.06 -10.15 -5.71
N THR A 368 -26.85 -10.70 -4.82
CA THR A 368 -27.51 -12.01 -5.01
C THR A 368 -28.89 -11.80 -5.63
N HIS A 369 -29.12 -12.38 -6.79
CA HIS A 369 -30.42 -12.46 -7.46
C HIS A 369 -30.84 -13.93 -7.55
N GLU A 370 -32.05 -14.27 -7.09
CA GLU A 370 -32.65 -15.61 -7.17
C GLU A 370 -31.68 -16.75 -6.75
N SER A 371 -30.92 -16.54 -5.66
CA SER A 371 -29.92 -17.47 -5.12
C SER A 371 -28.59 -17.57 -5.88
N LEU A 372 -28.37 -16.76 -6.90
CA LEU A 372 -27.08 -16.68 -7.60
C LEU A 372 -26.45 -15.30 -7.43
N ASP A 373 -25.16 -15.30 -7.13
CA ASP A 373 -24.40 -14.05 -7.08
C ASP A 373 -24.20 -13.49 -8.50
N GLY A 374 -24.52 -12.22 -8.68
CA GLY A 374 -24.35 -11.46 -9.91
C GLY A 374 -23.38 -10.31 -9.75
N LEU A 375 -22.69 -9.98 -10.85
CA LEU A 375 -21.82 -8.83 -10.96
C LEU A 375 -22.44 -7.83 -11.93
N LYS A 376 -22.61 -6.59 -11.47
CA LYS A 376 -23.01 -5.45 -12.31
C LYS A 376 -21.90 -4.42 -12.30
N LEU A 377 -21.40 -4.08 -13.49
CA LEU A 377 -20.38 -3.08 -13.71
C LEU A 377 -20.99 -1.86 -14.42
N GLU A 378 -21.04 -0.73 -13.74
CA GLU A 378 -21.42 0.57 -14.30
C GLU A 378 -20.14 1.28 -14.74
N ILE A 379 -20.09 1.76 -15.98
CA ILE A 379 -18.91 2.43 -16.56
C ILE A 379 -19.30 3.77 -17.18
N GLU A 380 -18.51 4.80 -16.94
CA GLU A 380 -18.55 6.05 -17.68
C GLU A 380 -17.64 5.89 -18.91
N ASP A 381 -18.23 5.47 -20.02
CA ASP A 381 -17.52 5.13 -21.25
C ASP A 381 -17.81 6.15 -22.36
N ARG A 382 -16.76 6.82 -22.85
CA ARG A 382 -16.85 7.82 -23.94
C ARG A 382 -17.35 7.23 -25.26
N LEU A 383 -17.17 5.92 -25.48
CA LEU A 383 -17.64 5.21 -26.68
C LEU A 383 -19.05 4.63 -26.51
N ALA A 384 -19.59 4.61 -25.29
CA ALA A 384 -20.90 4.02 -24.97
C ALA A 384 -21.08 2.57 -25.50
N ASP A 385 -19.98 1.77 -25.54
CA ASP A 385 -19.97 0.36 -25.94
C ASP A 385 -19.61 -0.57 -24.77
N PRO A 386 -20.56 -0.86 -23.87
CA PRO A 386 -20.32 -1.76 -22.74
C PRO A 386 -20.06 -3.22 -23.15
N GLY A 387 -20.45 -3.59 -24.38
CA GLY A 387 -20.29 -4.97 -24.88
C GLY A 387 -18.84 -5.40 -25.00
N ARG A 388 -17.92 -4.50 -25.39
CA ARG A 388 -16.48 -4.79 -25.45
C ARG A 388 -15.90 -5.10 -24.08
N VAL A 389 -16.32 -4.35 -23.06
CA VAL A 389 -15.86 -4.54 -21.68
C VAL A 389 -16.42 -5.84 -21.10
N ALA A 390 -17.70 -6.15 -21.35
CA ALA A 390 -18.31 -7.41 -20.91
C ALA A 390 -17.60 -8.63 -21.49
N ARG A 391 -17.18 -8.58 -22.75
CA ARG A 391 -16.38 -9.67 -23.37
C ARG A 391 -15.03 -9.85 -22.67
N GLU A 392 -14.32 -8.76 -22.44
CA GLU A 392 -13.00 -8.80 -21.79
C GLU A 392 -13.10 -9.31 -20.35
N MET A 393 -14.12 -8.87 -19.60
CA MET A 393 -14.43 -9.39 -18.26
C MET A 393 -14.65 -10.92 -18.30
N GLN A 394 -15.42 -11.39 -19.28
CA GLN A 394 -15.68 -12.83 -19.40
C GLN A 394 -14.42 -13.62 -19.76
N VAL A 395 -13.57 -13.08 -20.62
CA VAL A 395 -12.29 -13.73 -21.00
C VAL A 395 -11.33 -13.81 -19.83
N ARG A 396 -11.12 -12.69 -19.11
CA ARG A 396 -10.10 -12.60 -18.09
C ARG A 396 -10.53 -13.11 -16.71
N LEU A 397 -11.82 -12.98 -16.36
CA LEU A 397 -12.34 -13.46 -15.07
C LEU A 397 -13.02 -14.84 -15.15
N GLY A 398 -13.35 -15.30 -16.35
CA GLY A 398 -14.14 -16.53 -16.53
C GLY A 398 -15.60 -16.38 -16.10
N LEU A 399 -16.07 -15.14 -15.83
CA LEU A 399 -17.41 -14.84 -15.33
C LEU A 399 -18.13 -13.85 -16.24
N ARG A 400 -19.44 -14.08 -16.41
CA ARG A 400 -20.32 -13.12 -17.08
C ARG A 400 -20.63 -11.96 -16.11
N VAL A 401 -20.28 -10.74 -16.53
CA VAL A 401 -20.56 -9.48 -15.83
C VAL A 401 -21.59 -8.70 -16.61
N ASP A 402 -22.61 -8.18 -15.94
CA ASP A 402 -23.56 -7.24 -16.53
C ASP A 402 -22.94 -5.85 -16.58
N VAL A 403 -22.56 -5.40 -17.79
CA VAL A 403 -21.88 -4.11 -17.99
C VAL A 403 -22.85 -3.10 -18.57
N VAL A 404 -22.96 -1.94 -17.93
CA VAL A 404 -23.89 -0.87 -18.29
C VAL A 404 -23.13 0.46 -18.42
N ALA A 405 -23.30 1.13 -19.54
CA ALA A 405 -22.80 2.50 -19.69
C ALA A 405 -23.70 3.48 -18.93
N VAL A 406 -23.08 4.39 -18.17
CA VAL A 406 -23.77 5.45 -17.43
C VAL A 406 -23.27 6.82 -17.90
N PRO A 407 -24.06 7.92 -17.70
CA PRO A 407 -23.66 9.25 -18.12
C PRO A 407 -22.32 9.70 -17.48
N ALA A 408 -21.54 10.49 -18.21
CA ALA A 408 -20.31 11.07 -17.67
C ALA A 408 -20.59 11.93 -16.43
N GLY A 409 -19.76 11.80 -15.39
CA GLY A 409 -19.89 12.51 -14.12
C GLY A 409 -20.95 11.95 -13.17
N SER A 410 -21.60 10.82 -13.51
CA SER A 410 -22.62 10.21 -12.64
C SER A 410 -22.05 9.33 -11.52
N LEU A 411 -20.80 8.89 -11.66
CA LEU A 411 -20.09 8.11 -10.64
C LEU A 411 -19.23 9.02 -9.75
N PRO A 412 -19.08 8.67 -8.45
CA PRO A 412 -18.30 9.48 -7.53
C PRO A 412 -16.81 9.52 -7.93
N ARG A 413 -16.16 10.65 -7.69
CA ARG A 413 -14.71 10.83 -7.79
C ARG A 413 -14.10 10.82 -6.40
N PHE A 414 -12.89 10.29 -6.27
CA PHE A 414 -12.22 10.11 -4.99
C PHE A 414 -10.89 10.85 -4.97
N GLU A 415 -10.66 11.68 -3.96
CA GLU A 415 -9.37 12.33 -3.70
C GLU A 415 -8.37 11.44 -2.94
N GLY A 416 -8.84 10.29 -2.48
CA GLY A 416 -8.07 9.29 -1.75
C GLY A 416 -8.45 7.88 -2.18
N LYS A 417 -8.33 6.91 -1.28
CA LYS A 417 -8.67 5.51 -1.56
C LYS A 417 -10.13 5.38 -1.98
N GLY A 418 -10.37 5.11 -3.27
CA GLY A 418 -11.70 4.99 -3.86
C GLY A 418 -12.39 3.67 -3.52
N ARG A 419 -13.66 3.73 -3.13
CA ARG A 419 -14.49 2.53 -2.94
C ARG A 419 -15.34 2.28 -4.18
N ARG A 420 -14.75 1.62 -5.19
CA ARG A 420 -15.40 1.32 -6.48
C ARG A 420 -16.19 0.01 -6.47
N ILE A 421 -15.97 -0.84 -5.48
CA ILE A 421 -16.64 -2.13 -5.34
C ILE A 421 -17.61 -2.07 -4.16
N ILE A 422 -18.87 -2.44 -4.42
CA ILE A 422 -19.96 -2.46 -3.44
C ILE A 422 -20.51 -3.88 -3.36
N ASP A 423 -20.25 -4.57 -2.25
CA ASP A 423 -20.87 -5.86 -1.96
C ASP A 423 -22.20 -5.63 -1.21
N ARG A 424 -23.31 -6.00 -1.84
CA ARG A 424 -24.66 -5.90 -1.28
C ARG A 424 -25.22 -7.21 -0.76
N ARG A 425 -24.45 -8.29 -0.79
CA ARG A 425 -24.91 -9.61 -0.33
C ARG A 425 -25.16 -9.64 1.17
N ASP A 426 -24.35 -8.94 1.96
CA ASP A 426 -24.47 -8.91 3.42
C ASP A 426 -25.62 -8.06 3.95
N ALA A 427 -26.16 -7.12 3.17
CA ALA A 427 -27.28 -6.28 3.58
C ALA A 427 -28.55 -7.11 3.90
N ARG A 428 -28.73 -8.26 3.26
CA ARG A 428 -29.89 -9.17 3.51
C ARG A 428 -29.66 -10.18 4.62
N ARG A 429 -28.44 -10.44 5.05
CA ARG A 429 -28.15 -11.31 6.20
C ARG A 429 -28.46 -10.65 7.54
N ASN A 430 -28.44 -9.31 7.61
CA ASN A 430 -28.74 -8.54 8.81
C ASN A 430 -30.23 -8.18 8.96
N GLU A 431 -31.05 -8.29 7.92
CA GLU A 431 -32.52 -8.06 8.00
C GLU A 431 -33.31 -9.32 8.43
N GLY A 432 -32.64 -10.45 8.59
CA GLY A 432 -33.25 -11.76 8.98
C GLY A 432 -32.79 -12.30 10.33
N ARG A 433 -32.24 -11.46 11.21
CA ARG A 433 -31.90 -11.84 12.59
C ARG A 433 -32.53 -10.91 13.60
#